data_02d513ce2cd99ab41329b038294f01cf
#
_entry.id   02d513ce2cd99ab41329b038294f01cf
#
_cell.length_a   1.000
_cell.length_b   1.000
_cell.length_c   1.000
_cell.angle_alpha   90.00
_cell.angle_beta   90.00
_cell.angle_gamma   90.00
#
_symmetry.space_group_name_H-M   'P 1'
#
loop_
_entity.id
_entity.type
_entity.pdbx_description
1 polymer ?
#
loop_
_entity_poly.entity_id
_entity_poly.type
_entity_poly.pdbx_seq_one_letter_code
_entity_poly.pdbx_strand_id
1 'polypeptide(L)'
;MSTSSQFDASGSLAGYMYQCRLALLLGLQAVKKNPNGQISIEKFDDIAFDNGDHAECLIQAKHHISAKELSDSSVEVWKTLRIWIEDFKSGVIANADTRRMLITTAVAPDGSAVSKLRPEATDDDLRTARDGLRAIATTSTNQTTKVGRELFQSLADEEAELLLKSIQVLDAARNLPDVLDDIEGELRILAPSHSDKVTEILEGWWLKVIAKRLVGEEKTQIPLQDILRKAHEIGGMFGPDGLPVSTPAELGDKAYDPSDEAEIYVRQMRLVQLPDPAIRRGVRDFYRAKAQRSKWAREGLLLDGEAAKYDARLQDQWERRFEADCSEAADADDDGKRKVGRGVYHWANQQQVGFRNVVEGWITAGTFQGLSDRLKVGWHPHFADHLGIGGDNGES
;
A
#
# COMPACT_ATOMS: atom_id res chain seq x y z
N MET A 1 -5.62 -35.05 -18.46
CA MET A 1 -6.56 -35.14 -17.34
C MET A 1 -5.78 -34.78 -16.08
N SER A 2 -5.92 -33.55 -15.63
CA SER A 2 -5.27 -33.06 -14.40
C SER A 2 -6.14 -33.51 -13.22
N THR A 3 -5.61 -34.39 -12.39
CA THR A 3 -6.24 -34.79 -11.13
C THR A 3 -6.22 -33.57 -10.22
N SER A 4 -7.37 -32.90 -10.04
CA SER A 4 -7.53 -31.91 -8.97
C SER A 4 -7.25 -32.63 -7.65
N SER A 5 -6.19 -32.24 -6.95
CA SER A 5 -5.88 -32.84 -5.65
C SER A 5 -7.01 -32.47 -4.69
N GLN A 6 -7.39 -33.46 -3.87
CA GLN A 6 -8.44 -33.32 -2.83
C GLN A 6 -8.05 -32.25 -1.75
N PHE A 7 -6.88 -31.64 -1.89
CA PHE A 7 -6.26 -30.64 -1.00
C PHE A 7 -5.99 -29.28 -1.67
N ASP A 8 -6.65 -28.98 -2.80
CA ASP A 8 -6.47 -27.67 -3.44
C ASP A 8 -7.24 -26.59 -2.66
N ALA A 9 -6.50 -25.83 -1.85
CA ALA A 9 -7.04 -24.71 -1.07
C ALA A 9 -7.07 -23.38 -1.86
N SER A 10 -6.67 -23.39 -3.14
CA SER A 10 -6.53 -22.17 -3.95
C SER A 10 -7.84 -21.40 -4.09
N GLY A 11 -8.96 -22.10 -4.25
CA GLY A 11 -10.28 -21.48 -4.32
C GLY A 11 -10.69 -20.75 -3.03
N SER A 12 -10.43 -21.35 -1.88
CA SER A 12 -10.71 -20.72 -0.59
C SER A 12 -9.82 -19.50 -0.35
N LEU A 13 -8.53 -19.63 -0.64
CA LEU A 13 -7.58 -18.51 -0.51
C LEU A 13 -7.95 -17.33 -1.43
N ALA A 14 -8.27 -17.62 -2.70
CA ALA A 14 -8.73 -16.61 -3.65
C ALA A 14 -10.01 -15.93 -3.17
N GLY A 15 -10.93 -16.67 -2.56
CA GLY A 15 -12.15 -16.13 -1.95
C GLY A 15 -11.84 -15.13 -0.83
N TYR A 16 -10.98 -15.46 0.11
CA TYR A 16 -10.58 -14.55 1.19
C TYR A 16 -9.82 -13.32 0.67
N MET A 17 -8.91 -13.50 -0.28
CA MET A 17 -8.22 -12.36 -0.91
C MET A 17 -9.21 -11.44 -1.62
N TYR A 18 -10.20 -12.01 -2.29
CA TYR A 18 -11.26 -11.24 -2.95
C TYR A 18 -12.05 -10.41 -1.94
N GLN A 19 -12.48 -11.00 -0.83
CA GLN A 19 -13.19 -10.29 0.25
C GLN A 19 -12.35 -9.13 0.80
N CYS A 20 -11.06 -9.35 1.05
CA CYS A 20 -10.14 -8.32 1.55
C CYS A 20 -9.99 -7.16 0.56
N ARG A 21 -9.79 -7.44 -0.74
CA ARG A 21 -9.68 -6.41 -1.78
C ARG A 21 -10.99 -5.67 -2.00
N LEU A 22 -12.09 -6.41 -2.10
CA LEU A 22 -13.41 -5.81 -2.27
C LEU A 22 -13.74 -4.88 -1.10
N ALA A 23 -13.42 -5.27 0.13
CA ALA A 23 -13.61 -4.42 1.31
C ALA A 23 -12.79 -3.13 1.23
N LEU A 24 -11.54 -3.18 0.74
CA LEU A 24 -10.73 -1.98 0.52
C LEU A 24 -11.35 -1.07 -0.53
N LEU A 25 -11.73 -1.62 -1.68
CA LEU A 25 -12.39 -0.86 -2.75
C LEU A 25 -13.66 -0.17 -2.25
N LEU A 26 -14.55 -0.95 -1.62
CA LEU A 26 -15.79 -0.42 -1.08
C LEU A 26 -15.56 0.62 0.01
N GLY A 27 -14.53 0.44 0.85
CA GLY A 27 -14.12 1.43 1.86
C GLY A 27 -13.66 2.75 1.24
N LEU A 28 -12.84 2.71 0.18
CA LEU A 28 -12.40 3.88 -0.58
C LEU A 28 -13.57 4.61 -1.26
N GLN A 29 -14.58 3.88 -1.70
CA GLN A 29 -15.77 4.45 -2.31
C GLN A 29 -16.73 5.02 -1.26
N ALA A 30 -16.94 4.31 -0.16
CA ALA A 30 -17.87 4.68 0.89
C ALA A 30 -17.42 5.92 1.67
N VAL A 31 -16.12 6.10 1.93
CA VAL A 31 -15.58 7.25 2.67
C VAL A 31 -15.94 8.59 2.01
N LYS A 32 -16.13 8.61 0.70
CA LYS A 32 -16.54 9.81 -0.05
C LYS A 32 -17.96 10.28 0.29
N LYS A 33 -18.83 9.35 0.70
CA LYS A 33 -20.24 9.60 1.02
C LYS A 33 -20.49 9.62 2.52
N ASN A 34 -19.81 8.76 3.26
CA ASN A 34 -19.94 8.64 4.72
C ASN A 34 -18.55 8.58 5.39
N PRO A 35 -17.86 9.72 5.57
CA PRO A 35 -16.52 9.75 6.12
C PRO A 35 -16.43 9.23 7.57
N ASN A 36 -17.54 9.26 8.33
CA ASN A 36 -17.59 8.80 9.72
C ASN A 36 -18.01 7.34 9.86
N GLY A 37 -18.31 6.66 8.76
CA GLY A 37 -18.66 5.24 8.74
C GLY A 37 -17.49 4.35 9.11
N GLN A 38 -17.83 3.10 9.40
CA GLN A 38 -16.88 2.04 9.71
C GLN A 38 -17.12 0.85 8.82
N ILE A 39 -16.07 0.09 8.55
CA ILE A 39 -16.12 -1.18 7.84
C ILE A 39 -15.58 -2.29 8.72
N SER A 40 -16.16 -3.48 8.66
CA SER A 40 -15.66 -4.67 9.32
C SER A 40 -15.66 -5.86 8.36
N ILE A 41 -14.78 -6.84 8.63
CA ILE A 41 -14.65 -8.08 7.88
C ILE A 41 -14.84 -9.23 8.86
N GLU A 42 -15.64 -10.25 8.48
CA GLU A 42 -15.92 -11.45 9.28
C GLU A 42 -16.48 -11.14 10.69
N LYS A 43 -17.19 -10.03 10.85
CA LYS A 43 -17.82 -9.67 12.12
C LYS A 43 -19.33 -9.91 12.12
N PHE A 44 -20.03 -9.31 11.19
CA PHE A 44 -21.47 -9.43 11.02
C PHE A 44 -21.80 -10.26 9.76
N ASP A 45 -20.93 -10.15 8.76
CA ASP A 45 -20.96 -10.85 7.49
C ASP A 45 -19.56 -10.86 6.89
N ASP A 46 -19.36 -11.37 5.65
CA ASP A 46 -18.06 -11.33 4.97
C ASP A 46 -17.48 -9.89 5.02
N ILE A 47 -18.31 -8.89 4.70
CA ILE A 47 -18.02 -7.46 4.85
C ILE A 47 -19.25 -6.75 5.41
N ALA A 48 -19.09 -5.83 6.34
CA ALA A 48 -20.20 -5.01 6.81
C ALA A 48 -19.80 -3.53 6.94
N PHE A 49 -20.74 -2.64 6.65
CA PHE A 49 -20.68 -1.23 7.01
C PHE A 49 -21.57 -0.99 8.21
N ASP A 50 -21.04 -0.31 9.21
CA ASP A 50 -21.75 0.00 10.44
C ASP A 50 -21.48 1.44 10.90
N ASN A 51 -22.33 1.95 11.79
CA ASN A 51 -22.16 3.26 12.45
C ASN A 51 -21.93 3.10 13.96
N GLY A 52 -21.40 1.96 14.37
CA GLY A 52 -21.06 1.61 15.75
C GLY A 52 -21.87 0.44 16.27
N ASP A 53 -23.17 0.60 16.52
CA ASP A 53 -24.00 -0.42 17.17
C ASP A 53 -24.87 -1.20 16.15
N HIS A 54 -25.16 -0.64 14.99
CA HIS A 54 -26.03 -1.24 13.98
C HIS A 54 -25.34 -1.35 12.62
N ALA A 55 -25.53 -2.51 11.98
CA ALA A 55 -25.09 -2.70 10.61
C ALA A 55 -26.04 -1.95 9.65
N GLU A 56 -25.47 -1.06 8.83
CA GLU A 56 -26.20 -0.36 7.75
C GLU A 56 -26.24 -1.20 6.48
N CYS A 57 -25.20 -2.00 6.24
CA CYS A 57 -25.09 -2.87 5.08
C CYS A 57 -24.29 -4.12 5.43
N LEU A 58 -24.87 -5.28 5.11
CA LEU A 58 -24.25 -6.60 5.21
C LEU A 58 -23.94 -7.10 3.81
N ILE A 59 -22.73 -7.58 3.57
CA ILE A 59 -22.27 -8.00 2.24
C ILE A 59 -21.70 -9.40 2.32
N GLN A 60 -22.31 -10.32 1.56
CA GLN A 60 -21.72 -11.62 1.23
C GLN A 60 -20.99 -11.52 -0.10
N ALA A 61 -19.70 -11.82 -0.10
CA ALA A 61 -18.87 -11.78 -1.29
C ALA A 61 -18.45 -13.19 -1.72
N LYS A 62 -18.74 -13.55 -2.97
CA LYS A 62 -18.44 -14.88 -3.52
C LYS A 62 -17.62 -14.75 -4.79
N HIS A 63 -16.42 -15.30 -4.78
CA HIS A 63 -15.50 -15.30 -5.92
C HIS A 63 -15.39 -16.70 -6.53
N HIS A 64 -15.50 -16.77 -7.83
CA HIS A 64 -15.29 -18.00 -8.62
C HIS A 64 -14.12 -17.81 -9.57
N ILE A 65 -13.15 -18.72 -9.54
CA ILE A 65 -11.97 -18.71 -10.43
C ILE A 65 -12.38 -18.93 -11.88
N SER A 66 -13.46 -19.68 -12.11
CA SER A 66 -14.00 -19.95 -13.45
C SER A 66 -15.43 -19.41 -13.56
N ALA A 67 -15.86 -19.15 -14.80
CA ALA A 67 -17.24 -18.74 -15.07
C ALA A 67 -18.23 -19.73 -14.44
N LYS A 68 -19.20 -19.20 -13.70
CA LYS A 68 -20.21 -19.96 -12.98
C LYS A 68 -21.58 -19.27 -13.11
N GLU A 69 -22.61 -20.10 -13.14
CA GLU A 69 -23.98 -19.63 -13.10
C GLU A 69 -24.48 -19.54 -11.65
N LEU A 70 -25.13 -18.42 -11.33
CA LEU A 70 -25.84 -18.21 -10.06
C LEU A 70 -27.31 -18.60 -10.24
N SER A 71 -27.58 -19.88 -10.32
CA SER A 71 -28.98 -20.37 -10.44
C SER A 71 -29.76 -20.25 -9.13
N ASP A 72 -31.09 -20.25 -9.21
CA ASP A 72 -32.00 -20.20 -8.05
C ASP A 72 -31.82 -21.41 -7.10
N SER A 73 -31.18 -22.48 -7.56
CA SER A 73 -30.85 -23.66 -6.76
C SER A 73 -29.43 -23.66 -6.21
N SER A 74 -28.62 -22.63 -6.49
CA SER A 74 -27.23 -22.55 -6.08
C SER A 74 -27.04 -22.61 -4.57
N VAL A 75 -26.07 -23.40 -4.13
CA VAL A 75 -25.77 -23.58 -2.70
C VAL A 75 -25.42 -22.24 -2.03
N GLU A 76 -24.70 -21.38 -2.72
CA GLU A 76 -24.33 -20.06 -2.21
C GLU A 76 -25.53 -19.15 -1.96
N VAL A 77 -26.52 -19.13 -2.85
CA VAL A 77 -27.78 -18.39 -2.66
C VAL A 77 -28.47 -18.83 -1.38
N TRP A 78 -28.67 -20.13 -1.22
CA TRP A 78 -29.42 -20.66 -0.06
C TRP A 78 -28.62 -20.58 1.25
N LYS A 79 -27.29 -20.66 1.23
CA LYS A 79 -26.47 -20.42 2.41
C LYS A 79 -26.55 -18.96 2.84
N THR A 80 -26.47 -18.04 1.89
CA THR A 80 -26.58 -16.59 2.14
C THR A 80 -27.99 -16.25 2.67
N LEU A 81 -29.03 -16.70 2.00
CA LEU A 81 -30.42 -16.50 2.47
C LEU A 81 -30.62 -17.06 3.88
N ARG A 82 -30.09 -18.25 4.19
CA ARG A 82 -30.14 -18.81 5.53
C ARG A 82 -29.59 -17.83 6.59
N ILE A 83 -28.41 -17.34 6.40
CA ILE A 83 -27.74 -16.41 7.33
C ILE A 83 -28.61 -15.17 7.52
N TRP A 84 -29.09 -14.59 6.44
CA TRP A 84 -29.85 -13.35 6.48
C TRP A 84 -31.28 -13.55 7.04
N ILE A 85 -31.88 -14.71 6.88
CA ILE A 85 -33.18 -15.05 7.53
C ILE A 85 -33.00 -15.23 9.04
N GLU A 86 -31.96 -15.95 9.45
CA GLU A 86 -31.62 -16.13 10.86
C GLU A 86 -31.38 -14.78 11.54
N ASP A 87 -30.61 -13.88 10.90
CA ASP A 87 -30.37 -12.53 11.36
C ASP A 87 -31.65 -11.67 11.38
N PHE A 88 -32.43 -11.67 10.31
CA PHE A 88 -33.70 -10.95 10.20
C PHE A 88 -34.70 -11.37 11.30
N LYS A 89 -34.78 -12.64 11.59
CA LYS A 89 -35.67 -13.17 12.66
C LYS A 89 -35.16 -12.85 14.06
N SER A 90 -33.86 -12.80 14.25
CA SER A 90 -33.27 -12.49 15.56
C SER A 90 -33.40 -11.01 15.95
N GLY A 91 -33.38 -10.11 14.96
CA GLY A 91 -33.41 -8.65 15.16
C GLY A 91 -32.21 -8.09 15.94
N VAL A 92 -31.15 -8.91 16.15
CA VAL A 92 -30.02 -8.56 17.02
C VAL A 92 -28.96 -7.77 16.27
N ILE A 93 -28.67 -8.16 15.03
CA ILE A 93 -27.53 -7.61 14.25
C ILE A 93 -28.02 -6.54 13.28
N ALA A 94 -29.19 -6.74 12.70
CA ALA A 94 -29.72 -5.91 11.63
C ALA A 94 -31.19 -5.57 11.90
N ASN A 95 -31.58 -4.34 11.57
CA ASN A 95 -32.96 -3.90 11.59
C ASN A 95 -33.59 -4.00 10.19
N ALA A 96 -34.84 -3.58 10.06
CA ALA A 96 -35.57 -3.59 8.79
C ALA A 96 -34.92 -2.70 7.72
N ASP A 97 -34.15 -1.68 8.11
CA ASP A 97 -33.50 -0.74 7.21
C ASP A 97 -32.11 -1.21 6.77
N THR A 98 -31.58 -2.30 7.36
CA THR A 98 -30.27 -2.83 7.00
C THR A 98 -30.31 -3.42 5.59
N ARG A 99 -29.46 -2.89 4.70
CA ARG A 99 -29.29 -3.44 3.35
C ARG A 99 -28.47 -4.72 3.38
N ARG A 100 -28.80 -5.65 2.51
CA ARG A 100 -28.09 -6.91 2.33
C ARG A 100 -27.67 -7.04 0.88
N MET A 101 -26.41 -7.31 0.63
CA MET A 101 -25.85 -7.36 -0.72
C MET A 101 -25.14 -8.70 -0.93
N LEU A 102 -25.51 -9.42 -1.98
CA LEU A 102 -24.74 -10.56 -2.49
C LEU A 102 -23.91 -10.06 -3.68
N ILE A 103 -22.61 -9.98 -3.51
CA ILE A 103 -21.67 -9.63 -4.58
C ILE A 103 -20.98 -10.91 -5.04
N THR A 104 -21.13 -11.26 -6.32
CA THR A 104 -20.56 -12.51 -6.84
C THR A 104 -20.07 -12.36 -8.28
N THR A 105 -18.97 -13.05 -8.60
CA THR A 105 -18.46 -13.15 -9.98
C THR A 105 -19.28 -14.13 -10.84
N ALA A 106 -20.20 -14.91 -10.24
CA ALA A 106 -21.14 -15.73 -10.97
C ALA A 106 -22.24 -14.86 -11.61
N VAL A 107 -22.91 -15.40 -12.64
CA VAL A 107 -23.93 -14.69 -13.41
C VAL A 107 -25.29 -15.32 -13.18
N ALA A 108 -26.27 -14.54 -12.71
CA ALA A 108 -27.64 -14.99 -12.57
C ALA A 108 -28.31 -15.05 -13.95
N PRO A 109 -28.94 -16.21 -14.32
CA PRO A 109 -29.66 -16.32 -15.58
C PRO A 109 -30.82 -15.32 -15.66
N ASP A 110 -30.98 -14.70 -16.81
CA ASP A 110 -32.09 -13.78 -16.99
C ASP A 110 -33.43 -14.46 -16.77
N GLY A 111 -34.30 -13.79 -16.04
CA GLY A 111 -35.64 -14.34 -15.64
C GLY A 111 -35.59 -15.27 -14.45
N SER A 112 -34.42 -15.61 -13.88
CA SER A 112 -34.34 -16.37 -12.62
C SER A 112 -34.83 -15.51 -11.44
N ALA A 113 -35.25 -16.14 -10.36
CA ALA A 113 -35.67 -15.46 -9.14
C ALA A 113 -34.56 -14.59 -8.57
N VAL A 114 -33.30 -15.07 -8.62
CA VAL A 114 -32.14 -14.34 -8.15
C VAL A 114 -31.87 -13.09 -9.00
N SER A 115 -32.05 -13.16 -10.34
CA SER A 115 -31.88 -12.02 -11.23
C SER A 115 -32.89 -10.89 -10.98
N LYS A 116 -34.05 -11.21 -10.40
CA LYS A 116 -35.09 -10.25 -9.99
C LYS A 116 -34.73 -9.46 -8.72
N LEU A 117 -33.62 -9.81 -8.07
CA LEU A 117 -33.08 -9.08 -6.90
C LEU A 117 -31.93 -8.14 -7.27
N ARG A 118 -31.67 -7.91 -8.55
CA ARG A 118 -30.69 -6.90 -9.01
C ARG A 118 -31.09 -5.50 -8.55
N PRO A 119 -30.16 -4.51 -8.53
CA PRO A 119 -30.50 -3.13 -8.23
C PRO A 119 -31.70 -2.64 -9.04
N GLU A 120 -32.51 -1.76 -8.44
CA GLU A 120 -33.75 -1.20 -9.04
C GLU A 120 -34.88 -2.21 -9.26
N ALA A 121 -34.86 -3.35 -8.54
CA ALA A 121 -35.98 -4.31 -8.55
C ALA A 121 -37.30 -3.62 -8.15
N THR A 122 -38.34 -3.87 -8.93
CA THR A 122 -39.70 -3.37 -8.62
C THR A 122 -40.43 -4.29 -7.63
N ASP A 123 -41.51 -3.82 -7.03
CA ASP A 123 -42.31 -4.66 -6.15
C ASP A 123 -42.85 -5.91 -6.88
N ASP A 124 -43.05 -5.86 -8.19
CA ASP A 124 -43.47 -7.01 -9.02
C ASP A 124 -42.31 -8.01 -9.20
N ASP A 125 -41.07 -7.51 -9.37
CA ASP A 125 -39.88 -8.35 -9.40
C ASP A 125 -39.65 -9.03 -8.05
N LEU A 126 -39.88 -8.36 -6.93
CA LEU A 126 -39.78 -8.97 -5.58
C LEU A 126 -40.80 -10.09 -5.37
N ARG A 127 -42.07 -9.92 -5.82
CA ARG A 127 -43.06 -10.95 -5.80
C ARG A 127 -42.66 -12.15 -6.67
N THR A 128 -42.18 -11.87 -7.88
CA THR A 128 -41.69 -12.92 -8.79
C THR A 128 -40.52 -13.69 -8.17
N ALA A 129 -39.56 -12.98 -7.54
CA ALA A 129 -38.42 -13.58 -6.84
C ALA A 129 -38.91 -14.48 -5.67
N ARG A 130 -39.83 -13.98 -4.83
CA ARG A 130 -40.42 -14.75 -3.73
C ARG A 130 -41.03 -16.06 -4.22
N ASP A 131 -41.88 -15.98 -5.24
CA ASP A 131 -42.61 -17.15 -5.75
C ASP A 131 -41.64 -18.15 -6.42
N GLY A 132 -40.66 -17.67 -7.18
CA GLY A 132 -39.61 -18.51 -7.76
C GLY A 132 -38.78 -19.23 -6.71
N LEU A 133 -38.32 -18.51 -5.68
CA LEU A 133 -37.56 -19.10 -4.56
C LEU A 133 -38.40 -20.12 -3.78
N ARG A 134 -39.69 -19.85 -3.56
CA ARG A 134 -40.61 -20.84 -2.94
C ARG A 134 -40.80 -22.11 -3.77
N ALA A 135 -40.90 -21.98 -5.08
CA ALA A 135 -40.98 -23.13 -5.98
C ALA A 135 -39.72 -24.00 -5.88
N ILE A 136 -38.53 -23.40 -5.90
CA ILE A 136 -37.26 -24.10 -5.69
C ILE A 136 -37.18 -24.72 -4.29
N ALA A 137 -37.62 -24.00 -3.25
CA ALA A 137 -37.60 -24.50 -1.88
C ALA A 137 -38.45 -25.77 -1.72
N THR A 138 -39.54 -25.88 -2.47
CA THR A 138 -40.44 -27.05 -2.48
C THR A 138 -39.90 -28.21 -3.29
N THR A 139 -39.28 -27.95 -4.45
CA THR A 139 -38.93 -28.97 -5.43
C THR A 139 -37.52 -29.52 -5.29
N SER A 140 -36.59 -28.73 -4.72
CA SER A 140 -35.20 -29.13 -4.60
C SER A 140 -34.96 -30.20 -3.54
N THR A 141 -34.18 -31.23 -3.89
CA THR A 141 -33.78 -32.33 -2.99
C THR A 141 -32.37 -32.14 -2.40
N ASN A 142 -31.69 -31.04 -2.70
CA ASN A 142 -30.34 -30.79 -2.24
C ASN A 142 -30.26 -30.65 -0.71
N GLN A 143 -29.58 -31.58 -0.04
CA GLN A 143 -29.50 -31.62 1.42
C GLN A 143 -28.67 -30.42 1.99
N THR A 144 -27.69 -29.93 1.24
CA THR A 144 -26.84 -28.78 1.67
C THR A 144 -27.66 -27.50 1.80
N THR A 145 -28.70 -27.33 1.00
CA THR A 145 -29.56 -26.14 0.99
C THR A 145 -30.85 -26.31 1.81
N LYS A 146 -31.10 -27.49 2.36
CA LYS A 146 -32.35 -27.84 3.01
C LYS A 146 -32.75 -26.83 4.09
N VAL A 147 -31.88 -26.54 5.03
CA VAL A 147 -32.17 -25.63 6.15
C VAL A 147 -32.55 -24.23 5.66
N GLY A 148 -31.80 -23.66 4.73
CA GLY A 148 -32.13 -22.34 4.17
C GLY A 148 -33.47 -22.31 3.45
N ARG A 149 -33.82 -23.40 2.72
CA ARG A 149 -35.08 -23.53 2.03
C ARG A 149 -36.27 -23.66 3.01
N GLU A 150 -36.13 -24.48 4.07
CA GLU A 150 -37.14 -24.63 5.12
C GLU A 150 -37.38 -23.31 5.87
N LEU A 151 -36.31 -22.58 6.19
CA LEU A 151 -36.42 -21.26 6.81
C LEU A 151 -37.14 -20.26 5.91
N PHE A 152 -36.83 -20.20 4.61
CA PHE A 152 -37.51 -19.31 3.68
C PHE A 152 -39.01 -19.66 3.54
N GLN A 153 -39.33 -20.94 3.48
CA GLN A 153 -40.71 -21.40 3.46
C GLN A 153 -41.50 -21.05 4.74
N SER A 154 -40.81 -20.92 5.88
CA SER A 154 -41.45 -20.58 7.16
C SER A 154 -41.80 -19.09 7.31
N LEU A 155 -41.34 -18.23 6.41
CA LEU A 155 -41.66 -16.80 6.39
C LEU A 155 -43.11 -16.61 5.87
N ALA A 156 -43.86 -15.68 6.48
CA ALA A 156 -45.08 -15.17 5.88
C ALA A 156 -44.77 -14.42 4.58
N ASP A 157 -45.75 -14.16 3.72
CA ASP A 157 -45.52 -13.49 2.43
C ASP A 157 -44.94 -12.09 2.62
N GLU A 158 -45.49 -11.35 3.57
CA GLU A 158 -45.06 -10.00 3.92
C GLU A 158 -43.65 -9.98 4.50
N GLU A 159 -43.27 -10.96 5.33
CA GLU A 159 -41.93 -11.11 5.88
C GLU A 159 -40.90 -11.44 4.77
N ALA A 160 -41.28 -12.35 3.88
CA ALA A 160 -40.42 -12.70 2.74
C ALA A 160 -40.21 -11.51 1.80
N GLU A 161 -41.25 -10.75 1.48
CA GLU A 161 -41.15 -9.53 0.67
C GLU A 161 -40.29 -8.44 1.36
N LEU A 162 -40.49 -8.22 2.66
CA LEU A 162 -39.71 -7.25 3.44
C LEU A 162 -38.23 -7.64 3.46
N LEU A 163 -37.93 -8.92 3.68
CA LEU A 163 -36.54 -9.41 3.60
C LEU A 163 -35.97 -9.21 2.19
N LEU A 164 -36.68 -9.68 1.14
CA LEU A 164 -36.19 -9.56 -0.24
C LEU A 164 -36.00 -8.09 -0.68
N LYS A 165 -36.83 -7.17 -0.20
CA LYS A 165 -36.69 -5.75 -0.44
C LYS A 165 -35.37 -5.17 0.13
N SER A 166 -34.84 -5.76 1.20
CA SER A 166 -33.55 -5.39 1.78
C SER A 166 -32.36 -5.97 1.01
N ILE A 167 -32.59 -6.95 0.11
CA ILE A 167 -31.55 -7.69 -0.60
C ILE A 167 -31.31 -7.10 -1.99
N GLN A 168 -30.03 -6.96 -2.34
CA GLN A 168 -29.57 -6.66 -3.69
C GLN A 168 -28.53 -7.68 -4.14
N VAL A 169 -28.68 -8.18 -5.36
CA VAL A 169 -27.72 -9.11 -5.97
C VAL A 169 -26.92 -8.36 -7.03
N LEU A 170 -25.62 -8.26 -6.80
CA LEU A 170 -24.64 -7.74 -7.76
C LEU A 170 -23.88 -8.94 -8.34
N ASP A 171 -24.48 -9.55 -9.33
CA ASP A 171 -23.90 -10.66 -10.08
C ASP A 171 -22.97 -10.14 -11.20
N ALA A 172 -22.22 -11.02 -11.85
CA ALA A 172 -21.20 -10.66 -12.84
C ALA A 172 -20.19 -9.62 -12.32
N ALA A 173 -19.95 -9.60 -10.99
CA ALA A 173 -19.00 -8.69 -10.38
C ALA A 173 -17.58 -8.95 -10.91
N ARG A 174 -16.74 -7.93 -10.86
CA ARG A 174 -15.35 -8.01 -11.31
C ARG A 174 -14.57 -9.07 -10.52
N ASN A 175 -13.65 -9.74 -11.20
CA ASN A 175 -12.81 -10.78 -10.60
C ASN A 175 -11.68 -10.18 -9.74
N LEU A 176 -10.93 -11.04 -9.06
CA LEU A 176 -9.88 -10.62 -8.13
C LEU A 176 -8.79 -9.70 -8.72
N PRO A 177 -8.24 -9.92 -9.94
CA PRO A 177 -7.36 -8.95 -10.61
C PRO A 177 -8.05 -7.62 -10.92
N ASP A 178 -9.26 -7.66 -11.49
CA ASP A 178 -9.97 -6.45 -11.92
C ASP A 178 -10.33 -5.52 -10.75
N VAL A 179 -10.61 -6.07 -9.56
CA VAL A 179 -10.82 -5.29 -8.34
C VAL A 179 -9.56 -4.50 -7.96
N LEU A 180 -8.37 -5.05 -8.24
CA LEU A 180 -7.12 -4.32 -8.02
C LEU A 180 -7.00 -3.10 -8.95
N ASP A 181 -7.38 -3.26 -10.23
CA ASP A 181 -7.42 -2.17 -11.19
C ASP A 181 -8.41 -1.07 -10.78
N ASP A 182 -9.55 -1.46 -10.18
CA ASP A 182 -10.54 -0.50 -9.66
C ASP A 182 -9.98 0.27 -8.46
N ILE A 183 -9.27 -0.39 -7.54
CA ILE A 183 -8.57 0.26 -6.42
C ILE A 183 -7.54 1.26 -6.94
N GLU A 184 -6.73 0.86 -7.93
CA GLU A 184 -5.78 1.76 -8.57
C GLU A 184 -6.47 2.97 -9.21
N GLY A 185 -7.60 2.75 -9.86
CA GLY A 185 -8.44 3.82 -10.41
C GLY A 185 -8.87 4.85 -9.36
N GLU A 186 -9.30 4.39 -8.19
CA GLU A 186 -9.69 5.25 -7.05
C GLU A 186 -8.52 6.06 -6.49
N LEU A 187 -7.30 5.50 -6.54
CA LEU A 187 -6.07 6.11 -5.99
C LEU A 187 -5.34 7.02 -6.99
N ARG A 188 -5.70 6.96 -8.28
CA ARG A 188 -5.01 7.70 -9.36
C ARG A 188 -4.97 9.20 -9.13
N ILE A 189 -5.97 9.78 -8.47
CA ILE A 189 -6.00 11.21 -8.15
C ILE A 189 -4.91 11.61 -7.15
N LEU A 190 -4.44 10.69 -6.30
CA LEU A 190 -3.44 10.96 -5.27
C LEU A 190 -2.02 10.97 -5.86
N ALA A 191 -1.74 10.11 -6.82
CA ALA A 191 -0.45 10.00 -7.48
C ALA A 191 -0.63 9.52 -8.93
N PRO A 192 -0.95 10.42 -9.90
CA PRO A 192 -1.36 10.02 -11.26
C PRO A 192 -0.35 9.15 -11.99
N SER A 193 0.96 9.37 -11.78
CA SER A 193 2.03 8.61 -12.43
C SER A 193 2.52 7.39 -11.64
N HIS A 194 2.02 7.17 -10.43
CA HIS A 194 2.48 6.14 -9.49
C HIS A 194 1.32 5.50 -8.72
N SER A 195 0.13 5.46 -9.31
CA SER A 195 -1.07 4.85 -8.70
C SER A 195 -0.86 3.38 -8.38
N ASP A 196 -0.11 2.65 -9.22
CA ASP A 196 0.30 1.27 -9.02
C ASP A 196 1.08 1.10 -7.70
N LYS A 197 2.05 1.98 -7.43
CA LYS A 197 2.86 1.95 -6.19
C LYS A 197 2.05 2.30 -4.95
N VAL A 198 1.16 3.29 -5.06
CA VAL A 198 0.24 3.65 -3.96
C VAL A 198 -0.65 2.47 -3.64
N THR A 199 -1.18 1.78 -4.65
CA THR A 199 -2.05 0.60 -4.51
C THR A 199 -1.31 -0.54 -3.82
N GLU A 200 -0.11 -0.89 -4.27
CA GLU A 200 0.73 -1.95 -3.70
C GLU A 200 0.98 -1.72 -2.19
N ILE A 201 1.40 -0.52 -1.82
CA ILE A 201 1.71 -0.19 -0.43
C ILE A 201 0.44 -0.14 0.43
N LEU A 202 -0.66 0.42 -0.10
CA LEU A 202 -1.94 0.48 0.62
C LEU A 202 -2.53 -0.92 0.84
N GLU A 203 -2.46 -1.81 -0.15
CA GLU A 203 -2.92 -3.20 -0.03
C GLU A 203 -2.11 -3.95 1.03
N GLY A 204 -0.78 -3.79 1.05
CA GLY A 204 0.07 -4.39 2.09
C GLY A 204 -0.28 -3.89 3.51
N TRP A 205 -0.53 -2.59 3.68
CA TRP A 205 -1.00 -2.03 4.93
C TRP A 205 -2.39 -2.59 5.31
N TRP A 206 -3.31 -2.66 4.34
CA TRP A 206 -4.67 -3.14 4.55
C TRP A 206 -4.71 -4.58 5.04
N LEU A 207 -3.95 -5.48 4.41
CA LEU A 207 -3.84 -6.87 4.85
C LEU A 207 -3.31 -7.00 6.28
N LYS A 208 -2.33 -6.17 6.67
CA LYS A 208 -1.83 -6.11 8.05
C LYS A 208 -2.92 -5.65 9.03
N VAL A 209 -3.72 -4.66 8.63
CA VAL A 209 -4.85 -4.15 9.43
C VAL A 209 -5.88 -5.23 9.65
N ILE A 210 -6.26 -5.98 8.60
CA ILE A 210 -7.21 -7.09 8.70
C ILE A 210 -6.66 -8.21 9.59
N ALA A 211 -5.42 -8.64 9.35
CA ALA A 211 -4.80 -9.73 10.11
C ALA A 211 -4.83 -9.49 11.62
N LYS A 212 -4.49 -8.28 12.08
CA LYS A 212 -4.55 -7.92 13.51
C LYS A 212 -5.95 -8.02 14.09
N ARG A 213 -6.97 -7.66 13.31
CA ARG A 213 -8.37 -7.71 13.76
C ARG A 213 -8.91 -9.14 13.81
N LEU A 214 -8.55 -9.96 12.85
CA LEU A 214 -8.94 -11.38 12.83
C LEU A 214 -8.37 -12.17 14.01
N VAL A 215 -7.16 -11.82 14.49
CA VAL A 215 -6.56 -12.45 15.68
C VAL A 215 -6.96 -11.77 17.00
N GLY A 216 -7.81 -10.74 16.96
CA GLY A 216 -8.33 -10.07 18.16
C GLY A 216 -7.37 -9.08 18.81
N GLU A 217 -6.28 -8.67 18.16
CA GLU A 217 -5.35 -7.67 18.67
C GLU A 217 -5.93 -6.24 18.66
N GLU A 218 -6.88 -5.98 17.78
CA GLU A 218 -7.55 -4.67 17.63
C GLU A 218 -9.06 -4.85 17.51
N LYS A 219 -9.82 -3.74 17.68
CA LYS A 219 -11.28 -3.73 17.45
C LYS A 219 -11.60 -4.15 16.02
N THR A 220 -12.67 -4.90 15.84
CA THR A 220 -13.06 -5.46 14.52
C THR A 220 -13.40 -4.38 13.51
N GLN A 221 -14.02 -3.25 13.95
CA GLN A 221 -14.37 -2.15 13.06
C GLN A 221 -13.15 -1.31 12.69
N ILE A 222 -13.11 -0.89 11.43
CA ILE A 222 -12.08 -0.03 10.84
C ILE A 222 -12.75 1.27 10.42
N PRO A 223 -12.39 2.42 11.01
CA PRO A 223 -12.90 3.71 10.56
C PRO A 223 -12.52 3.95 9.09
N LEU A 224 -13.48 4.35 8.25
CA LEU A 224 -13.22 4.65 6.84
C LEU A 224 -12.19 5.78 6.66
N GLN A 225 -12.14 6.72 7.59
CA GLN A 225 -11.13 7.78 7.61
C GLN A 225 -9.71 7.26 7.76
N ASP A 226 -9.49 6.10 8.41
CA ASP A 226 -8.17 5.51 8.53
C ASP A 226 -7.63 5.02 7.17
N ILE A 227 -8.53 4.48 6.34
CA ILE A 227 -8.21 4.09 4.95
C ILE A 227 -7.82 5.34 4.15
N LEU A 228 -8.65 6.38 4.20
CA LEU A 228 -8.41 7.62 3.46
C LEU A 228 -7.12 8.31 3.90
N ARG A 229 -6.91 8.45 5.21
CA ARG A 229 -5.69 9.04 5.77
C ARG A 229 -4.46 8.28 5.31
N LYS A 230 -4.50 6.93 5.33
CA LYS A 230 -3.38 6.12 4.88
C LYS A 230 -3.12 6.23 3.38
N ALA A 231 -4.17 6.28 2.58
CA ALA A 231 -4.05 6.51 1.14
C ALA A 231 -3.39 7.86 0.84
N HIS A 232 -3.80 8.93 1.54
CA HIS A 232 -3.19 10.27 1.40
C HIS A 232 -1.74 10.31 1.87
N GLU A 233 -1.42 9.65 2.99
CA GLU A 233 -0.03 9.54 3.49
C GLU A 233 0.88 8.89 2.43
N ILE A 234 0.44 7.76 1.88
CA ILE A 234 1.19 7.06 0.84
C ILE A 234 1.26 7.89 -0.45
N GLY A 235 0.13 8.44 -0.90
CA GLY A 235 0.07 9.30 -2.10
C GLY A 235 1.01 10.50 -2.01
N GLY A 236 1.14 11.09 -0.82
CA GLY A 236 2.07 12.20 -0.56
C GLY A 236 3.55 11.83 -0.78
N MET A 237 3.91 10.55 -0.62
CA MET A 237 5.29 10.09 -0.90
C MET A 237 5.62 10.12 -2.40
N PHE A 238 4.60 10.08 -3.27
CA PHE A 238 4.72 10.07 -4.73
C PHE A 238 4.22 11.36 -5.39
N GLY A 239 3.90 12.38 -4.59
CA GLY A 239 3.54 13.70 -5.09
C GLY A 239 4.72 14.42 -5.76
N PRO A 240 4.51 15.58 -6.40
CA PRO A 240 5.55 16.33 -7.11
C PRO A 240 6.82 16.60 -6.28
N ASP A 241 6.65 16.83 -4.97
CA ASP A 241 7.74 17.09 -4.04
C ASP A 241 8.07 15.87 -3.14
N GLY A 242 7.34 14.75 -3.29
CA GLY A 242 7.52 13.54 -2.50
C GLY A 242 8.57 12.60 -3.07
N LEU A 243 9.31 11.93 -2.19
CA LEU A 243 10.16 10.79 -2.52
C LEU A 243 10.07 9.78 -1.37
N PRO A 244 9.74 8.51 -1.63
CA PRO A 244 9.69 7.49 -0.60
C PRO A 244 11.10 7.20 -0.09
N VAL A 245 11.27 7.24 1.24
CA VAL A 245 12.54 6.92 1.90
C VAL A 245 12.48 5.50 2.42
N SER A 246 13.43 4.68 1.99
CA SER A 246 13.57 3.30 2.43
C SER A 246 14.16 3.23 3.84
N THR A 247 13.75 2.23 4.60
CA THR A 247 14.35 1.95 5.91
C THR A 247 15.79 1.45 5.76
N PRO A 248 16.64 1.58 6.79
CA PRO A 248 17.99 1.02 6.78
C PRO A 248 18.04 -0.48 6.43
N ALA A 249 17.05 -1.25 6.89
CA ALA A 249 16.96 -2.68 6.59
C ALA A 249 16.72 -2.96 5.09
N GLU A 250 15.92 -2.12 4.43
CA GLU A 250 15.65 -2.23 2.98
C GLU A 250 16.85 -1.80 2.13
N LEU A 251 17.65 -0.84 2.59
CA LEU A 251 18.83 -0.35 1.86
C LEU A 251 20.04 -1.27 2.00
N GLY A 252 20.02 -2.18 2.96
CA GLY A 252 21.17 -2.99 3.37
C GLY A 252 22.17 -2.17 4.19
N ASP A 253 22.64 -2.74 5.29
CA ASP A 253 23.62 -2.09 6.18
C ASP A 253 25.00 -2.60 5.79
N LYS A 254 25.68 -1.88 4.87
CA LYS A 254 27.08 -2.20 4.57
C LYS A 254 27.95 -1.77 5.75
N ALA A 255 28.51 -2.76 6.44
CA ALA A 255 29.58 -2.51 7.39
C ALA A 255 30.86 -2.11 6.64
N TYR A 256 31.70 -1.28 7.30
CA TYR A 256 33.02 -0.97 6.82
C TYR A 256 33.85 -2.25 6.64
N ASP A 257 34.54 -2.36 5.50
CA ASP A 257 35.43 -3.45 5.15
C ASP A 257 36.83 -2.89 4.86
N PRO A 258 37.94 -3.60 5.17
CA PRO A 258 39.28 -3.11 4.85
C PRO A 258 39.54 -2.77 3.38
N SER A 259 38.80 -3.36 2.44
CA SER A 259 38.84 -2.98 1.02
C SER A 259 38.35 -1.56 0.76
N ASP A 260 37.52 -1.01 1.62
CA ASP A 260 37.01 0.37 1.49
C ASP A 260 38.16 1.42 1.62
N GLU A 261 39.32 1.07 2.18
CA GLU A 261 40.51 1.96 2.25
C GLU A 261 41.03 2.34 0.88
N ALA A 262 40.73 1.57 -0.18
CA ALA A 262 41.13 1.93 -1.55
C ALA A 262 40.27 3.06 -2.15
N GLU A 263 39.07 3.25 -1.62
CA GLU A 263 38.10 4.24 -2.12
C GLU A 263 38.59 5.69 -1.86
N ILE A 264 38.43 6.56 -2.85
CA ILE A 264 38.96 7.93 -2.79
C ILE A 264 38.35 8.70 -1.60
N TYR A 265 37.07 8.59 -1.37
CA TYR A 265 36.40 9.27 -0.25
C TYR A 265 36.94 8.80 1.12
N VAL A 266 37.30 7.52 1.28
CA VAL A 266 37.94 7.02 2.52
C VAL A 266 39.33 7.57 2.67
N ARG A 267 40.12 7.58 1.59
CA ARG A 267 41.47 8.19 1.57
C ARG A 267 41.43 9.69 1.92
N GLN A 268 40.40 10.40 1.47
CA GLN A 268 40.19 11.82 1.85
C GLN A 268 39.91 11.97 3.36
N MET A 269 39.10 11.09 3.93
CA MET A 269 38.83 11.08 5.39
C MET A 269 40.10 10.74 6.19
N ARG A 270 40.93 9.82 5.72
CA ARG A 270 42.25 9.50 6.32
C ARG A 270 43.24 10.64 6.23
N LEU A 271 43.28 11.36 5.10
CA LEU A 271 44.18 12.50 4.88
C LEU A 271 44.00 13.56 5.96
N VAL A 272 42.78 13.83 6.42
CA VAL A 272 42.50 14.76 7.50
C VAL A 272 42.47 14.12 8.88
N GLN A 273 42.90 12.86 8.98
CA GLN A 273 43.02 12.09 10.23
C GLN A 273 41.71 11.99 11.01
N LEU A 274 40.58 11.67 10.33
CA LEU A 274 39.33 11.37 11.02
C LEU A 274 39.45 10.06 11.81
N PRO A 275 38.83 9.98 12.99
CA PRO A 275 38.81 8.75 13.77
C PRO A 275 37.96 7.67 13.09
N ASP A 276 38.30 6.37 13.32
CA ASP A 276 37.62 5.22 12.73
C ASP A 276 36.09 5.22 12.85
N PRO A 277 35.48 5.66 13.96
CA PRO A 277 34.02 5.74 14.03
C PRO A 277 33.42 6.72 13.01
N ALA A 278 34.11 7.83 12.71
CA ALA A 278 33.66 8.80 11.69
C ALA A 278 33.79 8.21 10.28
N ILE A 279 34.89 7.49 10.01
CA ILE A 279 35.10 6.80 8.73
C ILE A 279 34.02 5.73 8.51
N ARG A 280 33.76 4.88 9.49
CA ARG A 280 32.69 3.86 9.42
C ARG A 280 31.32 4.48 9.14
N ARG A 281 31.02 5.62 9.76
CA ARG A 281 29.77 6.35 9.50
C ARG A 281 29.74 6.89 8.07
N GLY A 282 30.85 7.48 7.61
CA GLY A 282 30.96 8.00 6.23
C GLY A 282 30.74 6.93 5.17
N VAL A 283 31.33 5.74 5.36
CA VAL A 283 31.13 4.57 4.49
C VAL A 283 29.66 4.15 4.48
N ARG A 284 29.06 3.98 5.65
CA ARG A 284 27.64 3.60 5.76
C ARG A 284 26.74 4.60 5.07
N ASP A 285 26.91 5.89 5.32
CA ASP A 285 26.06 6.96 4.77
C ASP A 285 26.25 7.09 3.25
N PHE A 286 27.47 6.87 2.74
CA PHE A 286 27.77 6.79 1.30
C PHE A 286 26.93 5.69 0.62
N TYR A 287 26.99 4.45 1.13
CA TYR A 287 26.26 3.32 0.55
C TYR A 287 24.76 3.49 0.64
N ARG A 288 24.24 3.96 1.78
CA ARG A 288 22.80 4.25 1.96
C ARG A 288 22.30 5.30 0.96
N ALA A 289 22.99 6.43 0.85
CA ALA A 289 22.63 7.49 -0.08
C ALA A 289 22.69 7.01 -1.55
N LYS A 290 23.73 6.26 -1.90
CA LYS A 290 23.88 5.67 -3.23
C LYS A 290 22.75 4.69 -3.54
N ALA A 291 22.41 3.79 -2.61
CA ALA A 291 21.34 2.82 -2.77
C ALA A 291 19.97 3.50 -2.91
N GLN A 292 19.67 4.48 -2.04
CA GLN A 292 18.40 5.22 -2.07
C GLN A 292 18.24 6.00 -3.38
N ARG A 293 19.23 6.76 -3.77
CA ARG A 293 19.20 7.55 -5.02
C ARG A 293 19.10 6.66 -6.26
N SER A 294 19.81 5.51 -6.25
CA SER A 294 19.70 4.51 -7.32
C SER A 294 18.31 3.87 -7.37
N LYS A 295 17.68 3.65 -6.21
CA LYS A 295 16.30 3.15 -6.14
C LYS A 295 15.34 4.16 -6.77
N TRP A 296 15.38 5.43 -6.36
CA TRP A 296 14.55 6.47 -6.96
C TRP A 296 14.73 6.58 -8.49
N ALA A 297 15.96 6.48 -8.98
CA ALA A 297 16.23 6.53 -10.42
C ALA A 297 15.63 5.31 -11.16
N ARG A 298 15.81 4.08 -10.62
CA ARG A 298 15.25 2.87 -11.22
C ARG A 298 13.72 2.83 -11.21
N GLU A 299 13.09 3.42 -10.20
CA GLU A 299 11.64 3.50 -10.05
C GLU A 299 11.03 4.69 -10.82
N GLY A 300 11.84 5.46 -11.57
CA GLY A 300 11.36 6.58 -12.38
C GLY A 300 10.85 7.78 -11.56
N LEU A 301 11.25 7.87 -10.28
CA LEU A 301 10.78 8.91 -9.37
C LEU A 301 11.51 10.24 -9.53
N LEU A 302 12.67 10.24 -10.18
CA LEU A 302 13.47 11.45 -10.40
C LEU A 302 13.20 12.06 -11.76
N LEU A 303 13.14 13.39 -11.81
CA LEU A 303 13.13 14.13 -13.05
C LEU A 303 14.51 14.12 -13.71
N ASP A 304 14.55 14.33 -15.03
CA ASP A 304 15.79 14.40 -15.79
C ASP A 304 16.74 15.48 -15.22
N GLY A 305 17.97 15.07 -14.92
CA GLY A 305 18.99 15.94 -14.37
C GLY A 305 18.80 16.36 -12.91
N GLU A 306 17.75 15.89 -12.22
CA GLU A 306 17.47 16.30 -10.84
C GLU A 306 18.56 15.87 -9.85
N ALA A 307 19.08 14.66 -9.99
CA ALA A 307 20.19 14.18 -9.18
C ALA A 307 21.45 15.03 -9.37
N ALA A 308 21.74 15.45 -10.61
CA ALA A 308 22.87 16.32 -10.91
C ALA A 308 22.68 17.75 -10.35
N LYS A 309 21.45 18.27 -10.38
CA LYS A 309 21.13 19.57 -9.76
C LYS A 309 21.31 19.54 -8.24
N TYR A 310 20.94 18.44 -7.60
CA TYR A 310 21.17 18.25 -6.16
C TYR A 310 22.68 18.21 -5.85
N ASP A 311 23.46 17.45 -6.61
CA ASP A 311 24.91 17.36 -6.49
C ASP A 311 25.56 18.74 -6.65
N ALA A 312 25.19 19.53 -7.68
CA ALA A 312 25.67 20.85 -7.92
C ALA A 312 25.37 21.83 -6.77
N ARG A 313 24.16 21.73 -6.19
CA ARG A 313 23.77 22.56 -5.03
C ARG A 313 24.63 22.28 -3.80
N LEU A 314 24.96 21.01 -3.55
CA LEU A 314 25.84 20.62 -2.45
C LEU A 314 27.26 21.07 -2.69
N GLN A 315 27.74 20.95 -3.94
CA GLN A 315 29.07 21.40 -4.34
C GLN A 315 29.22 22.93 -4.16
N ASP A 316 28.24 23.74 -4.60
CA ASP A 316 28.24 25.20 -4.42
C ASP A 316 28.30 25.60 -2.92
N GLN A 317 27.54 24.92 -2.07
CA GLN A 317 27.60 25.18 -0.62
C GLN A 317 28.93 24.79 0.00
N TRP A 318 29.50 23.65 -0.44
CA TRP A 318 30.82 23.24 0.00
C TRP A 318 31.88 24.21 -0.47
N GLU A 319 31.88 24.66 -1.71
CA GLU A 319 32.88 25.58 -2.29
C GLU A 319 32.97 26.87 -1.48
N ARG A 320 31.85 27.51 -1.17
CA ARG A 320 31.78 28.71 -0.32
C ARG A 320 32.38 28.48 1.06
N ARG A 321 32.10 27.37 1.68
CA ARG A 321 32.66 27.04 2.99
C ARG A 321 34.12 26.71 2.92
N PHE A 322 34.53 25.93 1.93
CA PHE A 322 35.88 25.47 1.74
C PHE A 322 36.85 26.65 1.44
N GLU A 323 36.44 27.55 0.55
CA GLU A 323 37.25 28.76 0.23
C GLU A 323 37.45 29.64 1.46
N ALA A 324 36.44 29.88 2.25
CA ALA A 324 36.52 30.67 3.47
C ALA A 324 37.51 30.06 4.47
N ASP A 325 37.32 28.76 4.79
CA ASP A 325 38.15 28.05 5.77
C ASP A 325 39.63 27.91 5.28
N CYS A 326 39.82 27.68 3.97
CA CYS A 326 41.18 27.60 3.38
C CYS A 326 41.90 28.95 3.38
N SER A 327 41.19 30.06 3.13
CA SER A 327 41.76 31.40 3.17
C SER A 327 42.29 31.76 4.57
N GLU A 328 41.52 31.40 5.61
CA GLU A 328 41.95 31.62 7.00
C GLU A 328 43.15 30.78 7.41
N ALA A 329 43.41 29.66 6.73
CA ALA A 329 44.50 28.75 7.03
C ALA A 329 45.60 28.72 5.96
N ALA A 330 45.71 29.77 5.13
CA ALA A 330 46.66 29.81 4.03
C ALA A 330 48.12 29.58 4.49
N ASP A 331 48.50 30.20 5.62
CA ASP A 331 49.83 30.13 6.21
C ASP A 331 49.99 29.01 7.27
N ALA A 332 48.96 28.16 7.46
CA ALA A 332 49.00 27.10 8.44
C ALA A 332 49.92 25.96 8.01
N ASP A 333 50.52 25.29 8.99
CA ASP A 333 51.27 24.06 8.78
C ASP A 333 50.32 22.90 8.38
N ASP A 334 50.86 21.73 8.12
CA ASP A 334 50.09 20.58 7.68
C ASP A 334 49.04 20.12 8.71
N ASP A 335 49.36 20.21 10.00
CA ASP A 335 48.41 19.89 11.07
C ASP A 335 47.26 20.90 11.16
N GLY A 336 47.58 22.20 10.95
CA GLY A 336 46.59 23.27 10.82
C GLY A 336 45.65 23.03 9.64
N LYS A 337 46.20 22.67 8.47
CA LYS A 337 45.41 22.33 7.27
C LYS A 337 44.51 21.10 7.48
N ARG A 338 45.03 20.07 8.16
CA ARG A 338 44.18 18.89 8.57
C ARG A 338 43.07 19.29 9.51
N LYS A 339 43.30 20.19 10.46
CA LYS A 339 42.30 20.72 11.39
C LYS A 339 41.18 21.44 10.62
N VAL A 340 41.54 22.29 9.66
CA VAL A 340 40.56 22.91 8.75
C VAL A 340 39.76 21.86 8.01
N GLY A 341 40.43 20.87 7.42
CA GLY A 341 39.79 19.79 6.72
C GLY A 341 38.79 18.99 7.58
N ARG A 342 39.10 18.72 8.86
CA ARG A 342 38.16 18.15 9.81
C ARG A 342 36.95 19.06 10.04
N GLY A 343 37.17 20.37 10.12
CA GLY A 343 36.11 21.38 10.23
C GLY A 343 35.11 21.32 9.06
N VAL A 344 35.66 21.34 7.84
CA VAL A 344 34.84 21.24 6.60
C VAL A 344 34.06 19.91 6.55
N TYR A 345 34.71 18.79 6.88
CA TYR A 345 34.06 17.51 6.95
C TYR A 345 32.90 17.51 7.97
N HIS A 346 33.12 18.00 9.19
CA HIS A 346 32.08 18.04 10.22
C HIS A 346 30.95 18.96 9.82
N TRP A 347 31.24 20.11 9.21
CA TRP A 347 30.23 21.00 8.68
C TRP A 347 29.39 20.27 7.62
N ALA A 348 29.99 19.60 6.63
CA ALA A 348 29.27 18.86 5.58
C ALA A 348 28.34 17.78 6.17
N ASN A 349 28.79 17.07 7.22
CA ASN A 349 27.98 16.05 7.88
C ASN A 349 26.81 16.60 8.76
N GLN A 350 26.81 17.90 9.04
CA GLN A 350 25.72 18.56 9.77
C GLN A 350 24.69 19.20 8.85
N GLN A 351 24.98 19.26 7.55
CA GLN A 351 24.05 19.86 6.60
C GLN A 351 22.81 18.98 6.40
N GLN A 352 21.66 19.61 6.32
CA GLN A 352 20.37 19.00 6.01
C GLN A 352 19.77 19.68 4.76
N VAL A 353 20.38 19.40 3.62
CA VAL A 353 19.90 19.93 2.34
C VAL A 353 18.88 18.98 1.76
N GLY A 354 17.63 19.41 1.65
CA GLY A 354 16.54 18.58 1.16
C GLY A 354 16.75 18.14 -0.30
N PHE A 355 16.59 16.85 -0.55
CA PHE A 355 16.33 16.34 -1.88
C PHE A 355 14.79 16.38 -2.08
N ARG A 356 14.27 17.41 -2.73
CA ARG A 356 12.87 17.86 -2.61
C ARG A 356 12.53 18.10 -1.13
N ASN A 357 11.45 17.48 -0.63
CA ASN A 357 11.03 17.57 0.78
C ASN A 357 11.71 16.54 1.72
N VAL A 358 12.58 15.68 1.17
CA VAL A 358 13.32 14.69 1.96
C VAL A 358 14.55 15.33 2.59
N VAL A 359 14.57 15.48 3.91
CA VAL A 359 15.63 16.11 4.69
C VAL A 359 16.38 15.11 5.60
N GLU A 360 16.64 13.93 5.09
CA GLU A 360 17.41 12.91 5.80
C GLU A 360 18.91 13.24 5.79
N GLY A 361 19.49 13.52 6.96
CA GLY A 361 20.90 13.94 7.09
C GLY A 361 21.90 12.96 6.46
N TRP A 362 21.61 11.65 6.51
CA TRP A 362 22.45 10.63 5.88
C TRP A 362 22.46 10.68 4.35
N ILE A 363 21.39 11.20 3.71
CA ILE A 363 21.35 11.41 2.25
C ILE A 363 22.32 12.53 1.87
N THR A 364 22.28 13.65 2.60
CA THR A 364 23.19 14.77 2.38
C THR A 364 24.64 14.36 2.65
N ALA A 365 24.92 13.79 3.82
CA ALA A 365 26.25 13.34 4.21
C ALA A 365 26.83 12.31 3.23
N GLY A 366 26.04 11.27 2.88
CA GLY A 366 26.48 10.25 1.93
C GLY A 366 26.65 10.78 0.51
N THR A 367 25.87 11.79 0.10
CA THR A 367 26.08 12.45 -1.20
C THR A 367 27.38 13.25 -1.21
N PHE A 368 27.73 13.94 -0.12
CA PHE A 368 29.07 14.59 0.01
C PHE A 368 30.21 13.57 -0.10
N GLN A 369 30.06 12.36 0.48
CA GLN A 369 31.05 11.29 0.28
C GLN A 369 31.13 10.87 -1.20
N GLY A 370 29.98 10.74 -1.88
CA GLY A 370 29.95 10.44 -3.31
C GLY A 370 30.55 11.56 -4.19
N LEU A 371 30.43 12.80 -3.79
CA LEU A 371 31.11 13.94 -4.45
C LEU A 371 32.61 13.90 -4.16
N SER A 372 33.04 13.58 -2.94
CA SER A 372 34.44 13.46 -2.58
C SER A 372 35.11 12.27 -3.27
N ASP A 373 34.39 11.18 -3.49
CA ASP A 373 34.89 10.04 -4.25
C ASP A 373 35.17 10.38 -5.72
N ARG A 374 34.41 11.30 -6.28
CA ARG A 374 34.59 11.83 -7.65
C ARG A 374 35.50 13.09 -7.69
N LEU A 375 36.11 13.49 -6.57
CA LEU A 375 36.94 14.67 -6.42
C LEU A 375 36.25 16.00 -6.79
N LYS A 376 34.94 16.04 -6.70
CA LYS A 376 34.15 17.28 -6.87
C LYS A 376 34.15 18.13 -5.60
N VAL A 377 34.39 17.50 -4.46
CA VAL A 377 34.63 18.14 -3.17
C VAL A 377 35.82 17.47 -2.48
N GLY A 378 36.44 18.16 -1.55
CA GLY A 378 37.54 17.62 -0.77
C GLY A 378 37.54 18.13 0.65
N TRP A 379 38.27 17.42 1.53
CA TRP A 379 38.34 17.83 2.93
C TRP A 379 39.63 18.61 3.22
N HIS A 380 40.79 18.17 2.76
CA HIS A 380 42.06 18.85 2.95
C HIS A 380 42.25 19.98 1.93
N PRO A 381 42.81 21.17 2.28
CA PRO A 381 43.05 22.24 1.30
C PRO A 381 43.79 21.81 0.03
N HIS A 382 44.69 20.84 0.15
CA HIS A 382 45.47 20.28 -0.99
C HIS A 382 45.05 18.84 -1.31
N PHE A 383 43.74 18.50 -1.22
CA PHE A 383 43.28 17.13 -1.41
C PHE A 383 43.59 16.57 -2.82
N ALA A 384 43.52 17.41 -3.84
CA ALA A 384 43.81 17.01 -5.21
C ALA A 384 45.30 16.58 -5.39
N ASP A 385 46.22 17.33 -4.81
CA ASP A 385 47.66 17.04 -4.89
C ASP A 385 48.00 15.73 -4.16
N HIS A 386 47.45 15.56 -2.94
CA HIS A 386 47.71 14.37 -2.12
C HIS A 386 47.11 13.06 -2.71
N LEU A 387 46.08 13.16 -3.56
CA LEU A 387 45.45 12.02 -4.17
C LEU A 387 45.96 11.72 -5.60
N GLY A 388 46.96 12.46 -6.06
CA GLY A 388 47.70 12.14 -7.28
C GLY A 388 47.01 12.56 -8.58
N ILE A 389 46.21 13.66 -8.57
CA ILE A 389 45.49 14.14 -9.76
C ILE A 389 46.04 15.49 -10.23
N GLY A 390 47.09 15.98 -9.56
CA GLY A 390 47.79 17.25 -9.91
C GLY A 390 48.90 17.11 -10.95
N GLY A 391 48.89 16.11 -11.83
CA GLY A 391 50.01 15.85 -12.72
C GLY A 391 49.69 15.32 -14.10
N ASP A 392 48.77 15.99 -14.82
CA ASP A 392 48.74 15.89 -16.29
C ASP A 392 48.12 17.14 -16.92
N ASN A 393 48.75 18.29 -16.65
CA ASN A 393 48.59 19.45 -17.50
C ASN A 393 49.82 19.57 -18.38
N GLY A 394 49.72 18.90 -19.49
CA GLY A 394 50.21 19.33 -20.77
C GLY A 394 51.68 19.58 -20.94
N GLU A 395 52.27 18.80 -21.74
CA GLU A 395 53.19 19.23 -22.78
C GLU A 395 53.10 18.20 -23.92
N SER A 396 52.35 18.54 -24.93
CA SER A 396 52.71 18.29 -26.33
C SER A 396 51.68 18.96 -27.23
#